data_a57798f438ca10471f556175d77f689a
#
_entry.id   a57798f438ca10471f556175d77f689a
#
_cell.length_a   1.000
_cell.length_b   1.000
_cell.length_c   1.000
_cell.angle_alpha   90.00
_cell.angle_beta   90.00
_cell.angle_gamma   90.00
#
_symmetry.space_group_name_H-M   'P 1'
#
loop_
_entity.id
_entity.type
_entity.pdbx_description
1 polymer ?
#
loop_
_entity_poly.entity_id
_entity_poly.type
_entity_poly.pdbx_seq_one_letter_code
_entity_poly.pdbx_strand_id
1 'polypeptide(L)'
;KSPRVNKTLSLRNSYFNCSNFYVYFYDGRFKKIVRSLLVLSQRSPSSNSANATLYKGVSNFSDYANCDNVFKGTFNVYDTTSYATLINQVNKAKRVFLTLTNPMARGLPAMGLFVGVSNPPFFSPMSIKVIVSRYILEEDEVFNNIMAVSKEDVKQLKQYNMMLVNTSDCENLSTK
;
A
#
# COMPACT_ATOMS: atom_id res chain seq x y z
N LYS A 1 1.31 28.82 16.15
CA LYS A 1 1.60 28.49 14.75
C LYS A 1 0.34 27.91 14.15
N SER A 2 -0.23 28.58 13.13
CA SER A 2 -1.40 28.08 12.40
C SER A 2 -1.07 26.73 11.77
N PRO A 3 -1.96 25.71 11.87
CA PRO A 3 -1.73 24.45 11.20
C PRO A 3 -1.61 24.69 9.68
N ARG A 4 -0.55 24.17 9.07
CA ARG A 4 -0.41 24.20 7.61
C ARG A 4 -1.55 23.36 7.03
N VAL A 5 -2.48 24.02 6.36
CA VAL A 5 -3.51 23.34 5.59
C VAL A 5 -2.80 22.64 4.43
N ASN A 6 -2.84 21.31 4.41
CA ASN A 6 -2.30 20.54 3.28
C ASN A 6 -3.01 20.97 2.01
N LYS A 7 -2.27 21.54 1.08
CA LYS A 7 -2.82 21.93 -0.22
C LYS A 7 -3.23 20.67 -0.98
N THR A 8 -4.45 20.69 -1.50
CA THR A 8 -4.90 19.67 -2.44
C THR A 8 -4.09 19.82 -3.73
N LEU A 9 -3.37 18.77 -4.11
CA LEU A 9 -2.56 18.75 -5.32
C LEU A 9 -3.33 18.05 -6.44
N SER A 10 -3.33 18.63 -7.65
CA SER A 10 -3.93 17.90 -8.77
C SER A 10 -3.07 16.68 -9.13
N LEU A 11 -3.70 15.58 -9.53
CA LEU A 11 -3.00 14.37 -9.98
C LEU A 11 -1.97 14.67 -11.08
N ARG A 12 -2.27 15.61 -11.99
CA ARG A 12 -1.36 15.99 -13.08
C ARG A 12 -0.02 16.51 -12.58
N ASN A 13 -0.01 17.24 -11.46
CA ASN A 13 1.18 17.87 -10.90
C ASN A 13 1.83 17.05 -9.80
N SER A 14 1.30 15.87 -9.52
CA SER A 14 1.78 14.97 -8.48
C SER A 14 2.75 13.92 -9.02
N TYR A 15 3.37 13.18 -8.09
CA TYR A 15 4.08 11.96 -8.42
C TYR A 15 3.19 10.96 -9.18
N PHE A 16 1.90 10.90 -8.88
CA PHE A 16 0.94 9.95 -9.44
C PHE A 16 0.30 10.41 -10.76
N ASN A 17 1.04 11.10 -11.61
CA ASN A 17 0.57 11.59 -12.91
C ASN A 17 0.57 10.53 -14.04
N CYS A 18 1.22 9.38 -13.85
CA CYS A 18 1.20 8.25 -14.76
C CYS A 18 -0.07 7.40 -14.61
N SER A 19 -0.36 6.54 -15.57
CA SER A 19 -1.49 5.60 -15.49
C SER A 19 -1.16 4.35 -14.71
N ASN A 20 0.06 3.86 -14.80
CA ASN A 20 0.51 2.60 -14.24
C ASN A 20 1.62 2.81 -13.22
N PHE A 21 1.54 2.06 -12.12
CA PHE A 21 2.56 2.05 -11.07
C PHE A 21 2.84 0.61 -10.66
N TYR A 22 4.11 0.31 -10.49
CA TYR A 22 4.61 -0.98 -10.01
C TYR A 22 4.58 -0.98 -8.49
N VAL A 23 3.92 -1.98 -7.91
CA VAL A 23 3.65 -2.05 -6.48
C VAL A 23 4.27 -3.31 -5.92
N TYR A 24 5.00 -3.16 -4.82
CA TYR A 24 5.75 -4.24 -4.18
C TYR A 24 5.37 -4.34 -2.72
N PHE A 25 5.07 -5.55 -2.26
CA PHE A 25 4.83 -5.89 -0.86
C PHE A 25 5.77 -7.01 -0.43
N TYR A 26 6.14 -7.04 0.82
CA TYR A 26 6.86 -8.17 1.38
C TYR A 26 5.90 -9.11 2.12
N ASP A 27 5.75 -10.33 1.62
CA ASP A 27 5.01 -11.38 2.34
C ASP A 27 5.96 -12.15 3.26
N GLY A 28 5.96 -11.78 4.53
CA GLY A 28 6.84 -12.38 5.54
C GLY A 28 6.60 -13.86 5.80
N ARG A 29 5.41 -14.39 5.47
CA ARG A 29 5.10 -15.83 5.62
C ARG A 29 5.89 -16.66 4.61
N PHE A 30 6.01 -16.17 3.40
CA PHE A 30 6.73 -16.85 2.32
C PHE A 30 8.10 -16.23 2.06
N LYS A 31 8.49 -15.20 2.81
CA LYS A 31 9.76 -14.47 2.67
C LYS A 31 10.02 -14.04 1.23
N LYS A 32 9.01 -13.53 0.56
CA LYS A 32 9.09 -13.13 -0.85
C LYS A 32 8.42 -11.79 -1.11
N ILE A 33 8.89 -11.15 -2.17
CA ILE A 33 8.24 -9.97 -2.73
C ILE A 33 6.99 -10.40 -3.52
N VAL A 34 5.88 -9.74 -3.25
CA VAL A 34 4.64 -9.85 -4.05
C VAL A 34 4.57 -8.66 -4.97
N ARG A 35 4.65 -8.89 -6.26
CA ARG A 35 4.51 -7.87 -7.31
C ARG A 35 3.04 -7.60 -7.58
N SER A 36 2.71 -6.35 -7.85
CA SER A 36 1.35 -5.92 -8.17
C SER A 36 1.39 -4.70 -9.07
N LEU A 37 0.33 -4.46 -9.84
CA LEU A 37 0.20 -3.28 -10.68
C LEU A 37 -0.97 -2.43 -10.21
N LEU A 38 -0.73 -1.14 -9.95
CA LEU A 38 -1.77 -0.15 -9.67
C LEU A 38 -2.03 0.66 -10.95
N VAL A 39 -3.25 0.61 -11.43
CA VAL A 39 -3.71 1.36 -12.60
C VAL A 39 -4.63 2.47 -12.15
N LEU A 40 -4.31 3.72 -12.53
CA LEU A 40 -5.12 4.90 -12.27
C LEU A 40 -5.81 5.34 -13.57
N SER A 41 -7.13 5.50 -13.52
CA SER A 41 -7.99 5.87 -14.66
C SER A 41 -9.00 6.94 -14.30
N GLN A 42 -9.76 7.42 -15.29
CA GLN A 42 -10.82 8.42 -15.13
C GLN A 42 -10.39 9.65 -14.32
N ARG A 43 -9.29 10.25 -14.74
CA ARG A 43 -8.70 11.44 -14.11
C ARG A 43 -9.19 12.72 -14.78
N SER A 44 -9.68 13.67 -13.97
CA SER A 44 -9.83 15.05 -14.43
C SER A 44 -8.49 15.78 -14.25
N PRO A 45 -8.09 16.66 -15.16
CA PRO A 45 -6.85 17.45 -15.03
C PRO A 45 -6.75 18.27 -13.74
N SER A 46 -7.89 18.72 -13.21
CA SER A 46 -8.01 19.51 -11.98
C SER A 46 -8.29 18.67 -10.72
N SER A 47 -8.57 17.38 -10.88
CA SER A 47 -8.92 16.51 -9.75
C SER A 47 -7.68 15.98 -9.04
N ASN A 48 -7.77 15.83 -7.74
CA ASN A 48 -6.81 15.10 -6.92
C ASN A 48 -7.19 13.60 -6.76
N SER A 49 -8.26 13.16 -7.44
CA SER A 49 -8.82 11.82 -7.33
C SER A 49 -8.80 11.08 -8.66
N ALA A 50 -8.61 9.79 -8.62
CA ALA A 50 -8.72 8.87 -9.76
C ALA A 50 -9.44 7.59 -9.36
N ASN A 51 -10.01 6.88 -10.33
CA ASN A 51 -10.35 5.49 -10.12
C ASN A 51 -9.07 4.66 -10.10
N ALA A 52 -9.00 3.72 -9.18
CA ALA A 52 -7.85 2.85 -8.98
C ALA A 52 -8.22 1.39 -9.14
N THR A 53 -7.38 0.65 -9.85
CA THR A 53 -7.44 -0.81 -9.93
C THR A 53 -6.09 -1.37 -9.53
N LEU A 54 -6.05 -2.20 -8.49
CA LEU A 54 -4.86 -2.92 -8.06
C LEU A 54 -4.97 -4.39 -8.47
N TYR A 55 -4.06 -4.80 -9.35
CA TYR A 55 -3.85 -6.19 -9.74
C TYR A 55 -2.77 -6.78 -8.83
N LYS A 56 -3.18 -7.51 -7.79
CA LYS A 56 -2.28 -8.00 -6.74
C LYS A 56 -1.81 -9.42 -7.04
N GLY A 57 -0.51 -9.65 -6.90
CA GLY A 57 0.10 -10.97 -7.11
C GLY A 57 0.29 -11.29 -8.58
N VAL A 58 0.91 -10.38 -9.35
CA VAL A 58 1.24 -10.61 -10.75
C VAL A 58 2.56 -11.36 -10.86
N SER A 59 2.61 -12.36 -11.73
CA SER A 59 3.87 -13.07 -12.03
C SER A 59 4.75 -12.24 -12.97
N ASN A 60 4.10 -11.53 -13.91
CA ASN A 60 4.76 -10.65 -14.87
C ASN A 60 3.93 -9.37 -15.05
N PHE A 61 4.57 -8.21 -15.02
CA PHE A 61 3.91 -6.93 -15.22
C PHE A 61 3.32 -6.76 -16.64
N SER A 62 3.85 -7.46 -17.64
CA SER A 62 3.31 -7.46 -19.00
C SER A 62 2.00 -8.25 -19.13
N ASP A 63 1.74 -9.18 -18.21
CA ASP A 63 0.52 -10.00 -18.13
C ASP A 63 -0.17 -9.83 -16.77
N TYR A 64 -0.43 -8.58 -16.41
CA TYR A 64 -1.00 -8.23 -15.11
C TYR A 64 -2.46 -8.68 -14.93
N ALA A 65 -3.16 -9.02 -16.00
CA ALA A 65 -4.50 -9.59 -15.91
C ALA A 65 -4.49 -10.98 -15.24
N ASN A 66 -3.37 -11.71 -15.38
CA ASN A 66 -3.13 -12.97 -14.69
C ASN A 66 -2.54 -12.70 -13.29
N CYS A 67 -3.41 -12.41 -12.33
CA CYS A 67 -3.08 -12.03 -10.97
C CYS A 67 -3.94 -12.77 -9.94
N ASP A 68 -3.47 -12.83 -8.69
CA ASP A 68 -4.19 -13.53 -7.61
C ASP A 68 -5.50 -12.84 -7.24
N ASN A 69 -5.52 -11.51 -7.25
CA ASN A 69 -6.67 -10.73 -6.80
C ASN A 69 -6.75 -9.36 -7.51
N VAL A 70 -7.97 -8.93 -7.81
CA VAL A 70 -8.25 -7.60 -8.33
C VAL A 70 -9.03 -6.79 -7.30
N PHE A 71 -8.53 -5.59 -6.98
CA PHE A 71 -9.19 -4.62 -6.12
C PHE A 71 -9.49 -3.35 -6.91
N LYS A 72 -10.67 -2.76 -6.72
CA LYS A 72 -11.07 -1.51 -7.36
C LYS A 72 -11.56 -0.50 -6.33
N GLY A 73 -11.33 0.77 -6.61
CA GLY A 73 -11.79 1.86 -5.76
C GLY A 73 -11.26 3.21 -6.18
N THR A 74 -10.91 4.05 -5.21
CA THR A 74 -10.45 5.42 -5.43
C THR A 74 -9.05 5.63 -4.91
N PHE A 75 -8.31 6.51 -5.58
CA PHE A 75 -6.99 6.99 -5.20
C PHE A 75 -7.02 8.51 -5.10
N ASN A 76 -6.59 9.06 -3.98
CA ASN A 76 -6.59 10.50 -3.72
C ASN A 76 -5.17 10.98 -3.42
N VAL A 77 -4.78 12.09 -4.02
CA VAL A 77 -3.47 12.69 -3.87
C VAL A 77 -3.55 14.00 -3.11
N TYR A 78 -2.68 14.15 -2.13
CA TYR A 78 -2.46 15.40 -1.41
C TYR A 78 -0.98 15.78 -1.52
N ASP A 79 -0.58 16.89 -0.94
CA ASP A 79 0.77 17.43 -1.06
C ASP A 79 1.85 16.43 -0.60
N THR A 80 1.71 15.93 0.62
CA THR A 80 2.71 15.05 1.25
C THR A 80 2.32 13.58 1.28
N THR A 81 1.04 13.27 1.09
CA THR A 81 0.48 11.92 1.25
C THR A 81 -0.54 11.59 0.18
N SER A 82 -0.67 10.31 -0.10
CA SER A 82 -1.72 9.78 -0.99
C SER A 82 -2.40 8.58 -0.35
N TYR A 83 -3.67 8.40 -0.67
CA TYR A 83 -4.51 7.36 -0.08
C TYR A 83 -5.29 6.61 -1.15
N ALA A 84 -5.39 5.29 -0.98
CA ALA A 84 -6.34 4.50 -1.76
C ALA A 84 -7.26 3.70 -0.86
N THR A 85 -8.54 3.63 -1.25
CA THR A 85 -9.52 2.73 -0.65
C THR A 85 -10.00 1.77 -1.73
N LEU A 86 -9.73 0.49 -1.57
CA LEU A 86 -9.93 -0.52 -2.59
C LEU A 86 -10.74 -1.71 -2.07
N ILE A 87 -11.62 -2.25 -2.91
CA ILE A 87 -12.50 -3.37 -2.59
C ILE A 87 -12.19 -4.52 -3.54
N ASN A 88 -12.02 -5.72 -3.00
CA ASN A 88 -11.79 -6.92 -3.81
C ASN A 88 -12.99 -7.21 -4.71
N GLN A 89 -12.75 -7.57 -5.96
CA GLN A 89 -13.82 -7.71 -6.94
C GLN A 89 -14.61 -9.01 -6.79
N VAL A 90 -14.03 -10.04 -6.20
CA VAL A 90 -14.68 -11.33 -5.92
C VAL A 90 -15.29 -11.30 -4.51
N ASN A 91 -14.49 -11.03 -3.49
CA ASN A 91 -14.94 -10.97 -2.10
C ASN A 91 -15.05 -9.53 -1.62
N LYS A 92 -16.24 -8.96 -1.68
CA LYS A 92 -16.51 -7.55 -1.31
C LYS A 92 -16.27 -7.22 0.17
N ALA A 93 -16.19 -8.21 1.04
CA ALA A 93 -15.81 -8.03 2.44
C ALA A 93 -14.30 -7.71 2.60
N LYS A 94 -13.47 -8.13 1.63
CA LYS A 94 -12.03 -7.80 1.64
C LYS A 94 -11.82 -6.38 1.12
N ARG A 95 -11.38 -5.52 2.01
CA ARG A 95 -11.02 -4.13 1.73
C ARG A 95 -9.55 -3.90 2.01
N VAL A 96 -8.97 -2.96 1.28
CA VAL A 96 -7.57 -2.57 1.38
C VAL A 96 -7.47 -1.06 1.41
N PHE A 97 -6.61 -0.57 2.29
CA PHE A 97 -6.25 0.85 2.36
C PHE A 97 -4.76 0.96 2.08
N LEU A 98 -4.41 1.89 1.19
CA LEU A 98 -3.02 2.31 0.99
C LEU A 98 -2.87 3.71 1.58
N THR A 99 -1.82 3.89 2.36
CA THR A 99 -1.36 5.21 2.81
C THR A 99 0.07 5.35 2.36
N LEU A 100 0.35 6.34 1.53
CA LEU A 100 1.66 6.54 0.90
C LEU A 100 2.20 7.92 1.26
N THR A 101 3.48 7.99 1.57
CA THR A 101 4.22 9.26 1.58
C THR A 101 4.66 9.58 0.16
N ASN A 102 4.29 10.76 -0.33
CA ASN A 102 4.69 11.19 -1.67
C ASN A 102 6.19 11.47 -1.71
N PRO A 103 6.92 11.05 -2.77
CA PRO A 103 8.35 11.30 -2.87
C PRO A 103 8.64 12.80 -2.94
N MET A 104 9.61 13.25 -2.14
CA MET A 104 10.08 14.63 -2.14
C MET A 104 11.08 14.93 -3.27
N ALA A 105 11.74 13.90 -3.79
CA ALA A 105 12.71 14.01 -4.87
C ALA A 105 12.30 13.21 -6.10
N ARG A 106 12.68 13.70 -7.28
CA ARG A 106 12.44 12.99 -8.55
C ARG A 106 13.20 11.65 -8.56
N GLY A 107 12.57 10.62 -9.08
CA GLY A 107 13.19 9.30 -9.24
C GLY A 107 13.03 8.37 -8.04
N LEU A 108 12.63 8.87 -6.87
CA LEU A 108 12.35 8.02 -5.72
C LEU A 108 10.95 7.41 -5.82
N PRO A 109 10.75 6.17 -5.34
CA PRO A 109 9.43 5.57 -5.21
C PRO A 109 8.65 6.18 -4.03
N ALA A 110 7.32 6.07 -4.08
CA ALA A 110 6.47 6.31 -2.93
C ALA A 110 6.54 5.10 -1.99
N MET A 111 6.57 5.36 -0.70
CA MET A 111 6.58 4.31 0.33
C MET A 111 5.42 4.52 1.30
N GLY A 112 4.94 3.43 1.89
CA GLY A 112 3.88 3.52 2.87
C GLY A 112 3.41 2.18 3.40
N LEU A 113 2.14 2.13 3.76
CA LEU A 113 1.50 0.97 4.35
C LEU A 113 0.33 0.49 3.50
N PHE A 114 0.26 -0.81 3.34
CA PHE A 114 -0.90 -1.54 2.85
C PHE A 114 -1.60 -2.14 4.07
N VAL A 115 -2.83 -1.70 4.34
CA VAL A 115 -3.62 -2.13 5.49
C VAL A 115 -4.80 -2.95 5.01
N GLY A 116 -5.03 -4.10 5.62
CA GLY A 116 -6.11 -4.99 5.25
C GLY A 116 -6.25 -6.16 6.21
N VAL A 117 -6.83 -7.24 5.70
CA VAL A 117 -6.96 -8.50 6.44
C VAL A 117 -6.10 -9.56 5.78
N SER A 118 -5.35 -10.31 6.57
CA SER A 118 -4.53 -11.41 6.09
C SER A 118 -5.37 -12.50 5.41
N ASN A 119 -4.71 -13.32 4.60
CA ASN A 119 -5.36 -14.49 4.01
C ASN A 119 -5.55 -15.60 5.06
N PRO A 120 -6.44 -16.60 4.78
CA PRO A 120 -6.57 -17.79 5.60
C PRO A 120 -5.18 -18.37 5.99
N PRO A 121 -5.06 -19.03 7.13
CA PRO A 121 -6.12 -19.34 8.11
C PRO A 121 -6.40 -18.21 9.13
N PHE A 122 -5.57 -17.17 9.19
CA PHE A 122 -5.56 -16.25 10.32
C PHE A 122 -6.63 -15.15 10.26
N PHE A 123 -6.98 -14.63 9.05
CA PHE A 123 -7.90 -13.51 8.86
C PHE A 123 -7.70 -12.30 9.78
N SER A 124 -6.47 -12.10 10.25
CA SER A 124 -6.15 -11.02 11.19
C SER A 124 -5.96 -9.69 10.47
N PRO A 125 -6.35 -8.57 11.10
CA PRO A 125 -5.96 -7.25 10.64
C PRO A 125 -4.45 -7.17 10.50
N MET A 126 -3.96 -6.59 9.41
CA MET A 126 -2.53 -6.49 9.15
C MET A 126 -2.18 -5.18 8.48
N SER A 127 -0.96 -4.75 8.71
CA SER A 127 -0.31 -3.66 7.99
C SER A 127 1.04 -4.14 7.50
N ILE A 128 1.33 -3.92 6.22
CA ILE A 128 2.60 -4.30 5.62
C ILE A 128 3.21 -3.12 4.85
N LYS A 129 4.53 -3.06 4.81
CA LYS A 129 5.27 -2.08 4.05
C LYS A 129 4.97 -2.25 2.55
N VAL A 130 4.80 -1.13 1.85
CA VAL A 130 4.56 -1.10 0.42
C VAL A 130 5.46 -0.06 -0.25
N ILE A 131 5.97 -0.41 -1.42
CA ILE A 131 6.63 0.51 -2.33
C ILE A 131 5.80 0.64 -3.60
N VAL A 132 5.61 1.88 -4.07
CA VAL A 132 4.90 2.21 -5.31
C VAL A 132 5.84 3.01 -6.20
N SER A 133 6.21 2.44 -7.34
CA SER A 133 7.20 3.00 -8.27
C SER A 133 6.60 3.27 -9.64
N ARG A 134 7.10 4.29 -10.33
CA ARG A 134 6.83 4.53 -11.77
C ARG A 134 7.59 3.57 -12.68
N TYR A 135 8.64 2.98 -12.17
CA TYR A 135 9.55 2.10 -12.91
C TYR A 135 9.60 0.74 -12.24
N ILE A 136 9.91 -0.29 -13.03
CA ILE A 136 10.22 -1.59 -12.48
C ILE A 136 11.52 -1.46 -11.67
N LEU A 137 11.47 -1.90 -10.42
CA LEU A 137 12.62 -1.88 -9.51
C LEU A 137 13.34 -3.23 -9.60
N GLU A 138 14.66 -3.18 -9.49
CA GLU A 138 15.48 -4.37 -9.34
C GLU A 138 15.31 -4.92 -7.92
N GLU A 139 15.00 -6.22 -7.83
CA GLU A 139 14.75 -6.90 -6.56
C GLU A 139 16.05 -7.51 -6.03
N ASP A 140 17.06 -6.67 -5.82
CA ASP A 140 18.35 -7.04 -5.25
C ASP A 140 18.28 -7.23 -3.73
N GLU A 141 19.43 -7.50 -3.11
CA GLU A 141 19.54 -7.66 -1.66
C GLU A 141 19.18 -6.38 -0.90
N VAL A 142 19.55 -5.22 -1.43
CA VAL A 142 19.23 -3.91 -0.83
C VAL A 142 17.72 -3.69 -0.80
N PHE A 143 17.05 -3.95 -1.93
CA PHE A 143 15.61 -3.86 -2.04
C PHE A 143 14.91 -4.80 -1.04
N ASN A 144 15.35 -6.06 -0.98
CA ASN A 144 14.79 -7.04 -0.04
C ASN A 144 14.95 -6.62 1.42
N ASN A 145 16.10 -6.04 1.78
CA ASN A 145 16.36 -5.53 3.13
C ASN A 145 15.46 -4.32 3.47
N ILE A 146 15.19 -3.44 2.51
CA ILE A 146 14.28 -2.30 2.70
C ILE A 146 12.84 -2.80 2.91
N MET A 147 12.42 -3.82 2.18
CA MET A 147 11.06 -4.35 2.24
C MET A 147 10.81 -5.22 3.47
N ALA A 148 11.81 -5.92 3.97
CA ALA A 148 11.69 -6.73 5.17
C ALA A 148 11.51 -5.86 6.43
N VAL A 149 10.85 -6.44 7.44
CA VAL A 149 10.74 -5.81 8.76
C VAL A 149 12.02 -6.12 9.54
N SER A 150 12.80 -5.09 9.85
CA SER A 150 14.04 -5.22 10.61
C SER A 150 13.79 -5.35 12.12
N LYS A 151 14.83 -5.76 12.87
CA LYS A 151 14.77 -5.77 14.34
C LYS A 151 14.57 -4.34 14.90
N GLU A 152 15.12 -3.34 14.24
CA GLU A 152 14.96 -1.93 14.63
C GLU A 152 13.55 -1.43 14.39
N ASP A 153 12.90 -1.81 13.27
CA ASP A 153 11.47 -1.51 13.04
C ASP A 153 10.61 -2.09 14.18
N VAL A 154 10.87 -3.33 14.59
CA VAL A 154 10.14 -3.96 15.71
C VAL A 154 10.38 -3.23 17.03
N LYS A 155 11.61 -2.79 17.29
CA LYS A 155 11.95 -2.02 18.50
C LYS A 155 11.23 -0.68 18.52
N GLN A 156 11.20 0.05 17.40
CA GLN A 156 10.46 1.30 17.27
C GLN A 156 8.95 1.09 17.45
N LEU A 157 8.36 0.07 16.84
CA LEU A 157 6.94 -0.26 17.03
C LEU A 157 6.60 -0.48 18.50
N LYS A 158 7.46 -1.19 19.24
CA LYS A 158 7.29 -1.41 20.68
C LYS A 158 7.45 -0.12 21.48
N GLN A 159 8.44 0.70 21.16
CA GLN A 159 8.74 1.96 21.85
C GLN A 159 7.58 2.95 21.73
N TYR A 160 6.92 3.02 20.57
CA TYR A 160 5.79 3.90 20.32
C TYR A 160 4.43 3.25 20.61
N ASN A 161 4.43 2.05 21.18
CA ASN A 161 3.22 1.27 21.46
C ASN A 161 2.36 1.04 20.20
N MET A 162 3.01 0.95 19.04
CA MET A 162 2.40 0.64 17.75
C MET A 162 2.48 -0.87 17.55
N MET A 163 1.37 -1.58 17.68
CA MET A 163 1.34 -3.02 17.58
C MET A 163 0.40 -3.48 16.49
N LEU A 164 0.72 -4.63 15.89
CA LEU A 164 -0.27 -5.40 15.13
C LEU A 164 -1.29 -5.97 16.12
N VAL A 165 -2.57 -5.85 15.79
CA VAL A 165 -3.63 -6.44 16.60
C VAL A 165 -3.54 -7.96 16.46
N ASN A 166 -3.35 -8.65 17.59
CA ASN A 166 -3.49 -10.08 17.68
C ASN A 166 -4.90 -10.42 18.15
N THR A 167 -5.68 -11.12 17.35
CA THR A 167 -7.07 -11.46 17.69
C THR A 167 -7.16 -12.36 18.93
N SER A 168 -6.12 -13.11 19.25
CA SER A 168 -6.07 -13.91 20.49
C SER A 168 -5.97 -13.06 21.75
N ASP A 169 -5.56 -11.79 21.67
CA ASP A 169 -5.52 -10.92 22.84
C ASP A 169 -6.91 -10.64 23.41
N CYS A 170 -7.95 -10.74 22.57
CA CYS A 170 -9.34 -10.58 23.02
C CYS A 170 -9.83 -11.73 23.92
N GLU A 171 -9.25 -12.93 23.81
CA GLU A 171 -9.62 -14.10 24.61
C GLU A 171 -9.25 -13.90 26.10
N ASN A 172 -8.32 -12.99 26.38
CA ASN A 172 -7.87 -12.65 27.72
C ASN A 172 -8.68 -11.51 28.39
N LEU A 173 -9.62 -10.91 27.64
CA LEU A 173 -10.49 -9.87 28.18
C LEU A 173 -11.67 -10.56 28.90
N SER A 174 -11.61 -10.63 30.25
CA SER A 174 -12.75 -11.07 31.02
C SER A 174 -13.90 -10.09 30.88
N THR A 175 -15.02 -10.55 30.34
CA THR A 175 -16.31 -9.85 30.45
C THR A 175 -16.74 -9.88 31.93
N LYS A 176 -16.72 -8.73 32.58
CA LYS A 176 -17.35 -8.55 33.89
C LYS A 176 -18.84 -8.35 33.73
#